data_ca6c2db64aa24fa8f7155efdc8c76836
#
_entry.id   ca6c2db64aa24fa8f7155efdc8c76836
#
_cell.length_a   1.000
_cell.length_b   1.000
_cell.length_c   1.000
_cell.angle_alpha   90.00
_cell.angle_beta   90.00
_cell.angle_gamma   90.00
#
_symmetry.space_group_name_H-M   'P 1'
#
loop_
_entity.id
_entity.type
_entity.pdbx_description
1 polymer ?
#
loop_
_entity_poly.entity_id
_entity_poly.type
_entity_poly.pdbx_seq_one_letter_code
_entity_poly.pdbx_strand_id
1 'polypeptide(L)'
;MFGSDKGSIATEDERMNGKKLRIGIVQARFNVDVTDALAQACKAELLALGVVEKNIDHITVPGALEVPLALQALAEQGRHDALVALGCIIRGETYHFELVANESGAAVTRVSLDYRL
;
A
#
# COMPACT_ATOMS: atom_id res chain seq x y z
N MET A 1 -15.02 -12.33 -5.15
CA MET A 1 -15.27 -12.09 -4.82
C MET A 1 -15.52 -11.99 -4.72
N PHE A 2 -15.26 -11.96 -4.43
CA PHE A 2 -15.67 -11.84 -3.76
C PHE A 2 -16.61 -12.05 -3.69
N GLY A 3 -17.03 -12.36 -3.48
CA GLY A 3 -17.85 -12.49 -3.04
C GLY A 3 -18.60 -12.86 -3.03
N SER A 4 -18.96 -13.12 -2.86
CA SER A 4 -19.78 -13.36 -2.53
C SER A 4 -20.20 -13.63 -2.17
N ASP A 5 -20.16 -13.78 -1.74
CA ASP A 5 -20.67 -13.92 -1.00
C ASP A 5 -20.91 -13.66 -0.55
N LYS A 6 -20.73 -13.43 -0.38
CA LYS A 6 -20.90 -12.99 0.41
C LYS A 6 -21.26 -12.97 1.25
N GLY A 7 -21.42 -13.11 1.32
CA GLY A 7 -21.89 -12.66 2.44
C GLY A 7 -21.74 -13.42 3.62
N SER A 8 -21.75 -14.47 3.52
CA SER A 8 -21.61 -15.16 4.60
C SER A 8 -20.37 -15.20 5.04
N ILE A 9 -20.09 -14.63 5.73
CA ILE A 9 -19.00 -14.50 6.15
C ILE A 9 -18.83 -15.19 7.31
N ALA A 10 -18.11 -16.11 7.28
CA ALA A 10 -17.67 -16.72 8.42
C ALA A 10 -17.35 -15.61 9.29
N THR A 11 -17.20 -15.69 10.40
CA THR A 11 -17.04 -14.62 11.27
C THR A 11 -16.07 -13.63 10.73
N GLU A 12 -16.40 -12.39 10.79
CA GLU A 12 -15.49 -11.36 10.37
C GLU A 12 -14.18 -11.47 11.11
N ASP A 13 -14.22 -11.86 12.37
CA ASP A 13 -13.03 -11.98 13.18
C ASP A 13 -12.03 -12.98 12.59
N GLU A 14 -12.50 -14.10 12.10
CA GLU A 14 -11.59 -15.06 11.52
C GLU A 14 -11.03 -14.58 10.20
N ARG A 15 -11.86 -13.94 9.38
CA ARG A 15 -11.42 -13.53 8.06
C ARG A 15 -10.52 -12.31 8.10
N MET A 16 -10.72 -11.45 9.08
CA MET A 16 -10.00 -10.20 9.13
C MET A 16 -8.99 -10.14 10.25
N ASN A 17 -8.59 -11.30 10.77
CA ASN A 17 -7.61 -11.32 11.82
C ASN A 17 -6.21 -11.20 11.22
N GLY A 18 -5.62 -10.02 11.36
CA GLY A 18 -4.29 -9.74 10.85
C GLY A 18 -3.16 -10.03 11.81
N LYS A 19 -3.42 -10.76 12.89
CA LYS A 19 -2.46 -10.93 13.99
C LYS A 19 -1.08 -11.40 13.51
N LYS A 20 -1.04 -12.27 12.53
CA LYS A 20 0.22 -12.82 12.05
C LYS A 20 0.72 -12.17 10.77
N LEU A 21 -0.01 -11.21 10.24
CA LEU A 21 0.37 -10.58 8.97
C LEU A 21 1.43 -9.52 9.18
N ARG A 22 2.34 -9.44 8.23
CA ARG A 22 3.39 -8.42 8.19
C ARG A 22 3.14 -7.56 6.97
N ILE A 23 2.99 -6.27 7.19
CA ILE A 23 2.57 -5.33 6.18
C ILE A 23 3.64 -4.26 5.99
N GLY A 24 3.99 -3.95 4.76
CA GLY A 24 4.88 -2.84 4.44
C GLY A 24 4.07 -1.70 3.83
N ILE A 25 4.30 -0.47 4.28
CA ILE A 25 3.65 0.70 3.74
C ILE A 25 4.73 1.60 3.14
N VAL A 26 4.56 1.97 1.87
CA VAL A 26 5.43 2.94 1.21
C VAL A 26 4.60 4.17 0.94
N GLN A 27 4.99 5.30 1.55
CA GLN A 27 4.27 6.56 1.42
C GLN A 27 5.11 7.55 0.62
N ALA A 28 4.54 8.11 -0.45
CA ALA A 28 5.16 9.23 -1.15
C ALA A 28 4.90 10.51 -0.34
N ARG A 29 5.94 11.34 -0.17
CA ARG A 29 5.81 12.54 0.64
C ARG A 29 5.20 13.73 -0.10
N PHE A 30 5.13 13.68 -1.43
CA PHE A 30 4.53 14.77 -2.17
C PHE A 30 3.10 15.01 -1.66
N ASN A 31 2.78 16.25 -1.36
CA ASN A 31 1.51 16.63 -0.76
C ASN A 31 1.32 15.95 0.60
N VAL A 32 2.27 16.19 1.45
CA VAL A 32 2.42 15.44 2.71
C VAL A 32 1.18 15.49 3.61
N ASP A 33 0.44 16.59 3.60
CA ASP A 33 -0.77 16.67 4.42
C ASP A 33 -1.78 15.59 4.02
N VAL A 34 -1.91 15.33 2.73
CA VAL A 34 -2.81 14.29 2.23
C VAL A 34 -2.22 12.90 2.48
N THR A 35 -0.94 12.72 2.15
CA THR A 35 -0.33 11.39 2.27
C THR A 35 -0.15 10.97 3.72
N ASP A 36 0.12 11.90 4.64
CA ASP A 36 0.15 11.59 6.06
C ASP A 36 -1.22 11.15 6.56
N ALA A 37 -2.28 11.82 6.11
CA ALA A 37 -3.64 11.43 6.51
C ALA A 37 -3.96 10.02 5.99
N LEU A 38 -3.54 9.70 4.77
CA LEU A 38 -3.73 8.37 4.22
C LEU A 38 -2.95 7.32 5.04
N ALA A 39 -1.73 7.64 5.41
CA ALA A 39 -0.89 6.71 6.17
C ALA A 39 -1.48 6.46 7.57
N GLN A 40 -1.96 7.50 8.22
CA GLN A 40 -2.58 7.36 9.53
C GLN A 40 -3.85 6.52 9.44
N ALA A 41 -4.69 6.77 8.45
CA ALA A 41 -5.91 5.99 8.26
C ALA A 41 -5.59 4.53 7.95
N CYS A 42 -4.57 4.29 7.12
CA CYS A 42 -4.14 2.95 6.78
C CYS A 42 -3.67 2.19 8.02
N LYS A 43 -2.81 2.80 8.81
CA LYS A 43 -2.31 2.16 10.03
C LYS A 43 -3.44 1.90 11.02
N ALA A 44 -4.34 2.86 11.20
CA ALA A 44 -5.46 2.70 12.12
C ALA A 44 -6.32 1.52 11.71
N GLU A 45 -6.60 1.38 10.41
CA GLU A 45 -7.39 0.27 9.93
C GLU A 45 -6.68 -1.06 10.09
N LEU A 46 -5.38 -1.10 9.81
CA LEU A 46 -4.60 -2.33 9.99
C LEU A 46 -4.61 -2.77 11.45
N LEU A 47 -4.44 -1.83 12.38
CA LEU A 47 -4.48 -2.15 13.80
C LEU A 47 -5.88 -2.63 14.20
N ALA A 48 -6.93 -2.02 13.66
CA ALA A 48 -8.29 -2.44 13.94
C ALA A 48 -8.57 -3.85 13.43
N LEU A 49 -7.91 -4.26 12.35
CA LEU A 49 -8.05 -5.60 11.80
C LEU A 49 -7.12 -6.62 12.48
N GLY A 50 -6.40 -6.21 13.49
CA GLY A 50 -5.60 -7.12 14.28
C GLY A 50 -4.13 -7.18 13.93
N VAL A 51 -3.65 -6.41 12.96
CA VAL A 51 -2.23 -6.40 12.62
C VAL A 51 -1.46 -5.78 13.79
N VAL A 52 -0.40 -6.45 14.23
CA VAL A 52 0.39 -5.97 15.36
C VAL A 52 1.30 -4.85 14.89
N GLU A 53 1.41 -3.81 15.69
CA GLU A 53 2.19 -2.61 15.28
C GLU A 53 3.62 -2.96 14.87
N LYS A 54 4.28 -3.84 15.56
CA LYS A 54 5.65 -4.21 15.23
C LYS A 54 5.77 -4.91 13.89
N ASN A 55 4.65 -5.37 13.33
CA ASN A 55 4.63 -6.03 12.04
C ASN A 55 4.25 -5.07 10.90
N ILE A 56 4.18 -3.78 11.18
CA ILE A 56 3.92 -2.76 10.18
C ILE A 56 5.20 -1.98 9.97
N ASP A 57 5.78 -2.07 8.78
CA ASP A 57 6.94 -1.28 8.40
C ASP A 57 6.46 -0.14 7.53
N HIS A 58 6.83 1.09 7.88
CA HIS A 58 6.38 2.27 7.16
C HIS A 58 7.60 3.06 6.70
N ILE A 59 7.77 3.21 5.41
CA ILE A 59 8.85 4.02 4.86
C ILE A 59 8.27 5.11 3.96
N THR A 60 9.01 6.18 3.77
CA THR A 60 8.58 7.28 2.92
C THR A 60 9.57 7.49 1.81
N VAL A 61 9.08 7.98 0.67
CA VAL A 61 9.89 8.33 -0.49
C VAL A 61 9.44 9.71 -1.00
N PRO A 62 10.27 10.39 -1.80
CA PRO A 62 9.92 11.76 -2.20
C PRO A 62 8.63 11.87 -3.00
N GLY A 63 8.39 11.01 -3.95
CA GLY A 63 7.22 11.14 -4.81
C GLY A 63 6.75 9.80 -5.35
N ALA A 64 5.67 9.84 -6.13
CA ALA A 64 5.02 8.63 -6.62
C ALA A 64 5.93 7.80 -7.53
N LEU A 65 6.84 8.43 -8.26
CA LEU A 65 7.73 7.70 -9.16
C LEU A 65 8.76 6.87 -8.41
N GLU A 66 9.06 7.19 -7.15
CA GLU A 66 10.00 6.44 -6.33
C GLU A 66 9.34 5.29 -5.57
N VAL A 67 8.01 5.26 -5.52
CA VAL A 67 7.28 4.22 -4.80
C VAL A 67 7.58 2.82 -5.34
N PRO A 68 7.58 2.59 -6.67
CA PRO A 68 7.82 1.23 -7.17
C PRO A 68 9.17 0.65 -6.77
N LEU A 69 10.23 1.47 -6.74
CA LEU A 69 11.55 0.99 -6.35
C LEU A 69 11.54 0.56 -4.88
N ALA A 70 10.91 1.35 -4.02
CA ALA A 70 10.82 1.01 -2.61
C ALA A 70 9.97 -0.25 -2.40
N LEU A 71 8.87 -0.40 -3.16
CA LEU A 71 8.06 -1.61 -3.09
C LEU A 71 8.88 -2.83 -3.52
N GLN A 72 9.65 -2.69 -4.57
CA GLN A 72 10.49 -3.79 -5.03
C GLN A 72 11.52 -4.19 -3.98
N ALA A 73 12.15 -3.21 -3.35
CA ALA A 73 13.12 -3.48 -2.31
C ALA A 73 12.49 -4.23 -1.13
N LEU A 74 11.29 -3.84 -0.71
CA LEU A 74 10.60 -4.55 0.35
C LEU A 74 10.17 -5.94 -0.09
N ALA A 75 9.71 -6.08 -1.33
CA ALA A 75 9.30 -7.38 -1.86
C ALA A 75 10.46 -8.35 -1.91
N GLU A 76 11.65 -7.86 -2.28
CA GLU A 76 12.84 -8.69 -2.36
C GLU A 76 13.28 -9.22 -0.99
N GLN A 77 12.95 -8.52 0.08
CA GLN A 77 13.26 -9.00 1.41
C GLN A 77 12.45 -10.22 1.80
N GLY A 78 11.30 -10.42 1.19
CA GLY A 78 10.47 -11.59 1.45
C GLY A 78 9.86 -11.64 2.84
N ARG A 79 9.82 -10.49 3.55
CA ARG A 79 9.32 -10.48 4.92
C ARG A 79 7.88 -10.09 5.07
N HIS A 80 7.28 -9.50 4.05
CA HIS A 80 5.94 -8.95 4.13
C HIS A 80 4.93 -9.83 3.42
N ASP A 81 3.74 -9.92 3.99
CA ASP A 81 2.64 -10.65 3.36
C ASP A 81 1.91 -9.78 2.35
N ALA A 82 1.97 -8.47 2.54
CA ALA A 82 1.37 -7.51 1.61
C ALA A 82 2.09 -6.17 1.72
N LEU A 83 2.02 -5.39 0.65
CA LEU A 83 2.59 -4.06 0.61
C LEU A 83 1.49 -3.08 0.22
N VAL A 84 1.51 -1.90 0.82
CA VAL A 84 0.56 -0.83 0.54
C VAL A 84 1.32 0.37 0.01
N ALA A 85 0.88 0.91 -1.11
CA ALA A 85 1.47 2.11 -1.69
C ALA A 85 0.52 3.28 -1.50
N LEU A 86 1.01 4.36 -0.92
CA LEU A 86 0.21 5.55 -0.68
C LEU A 86 0.86 6.75 -1.36
N GLY A 87 0.08 7.49 -2.13
CA GLY A 87 0.58 8.65 -2.82
C GLY A 87 -0.53 9.60 -3.21
N CYS A 88 -0.13 10.76 -3.71
CA CYS A 88 -1.06 11.75 -4.20
C CYS A 88 -0.50 12.32 -5.49
N ILE A 89 -1.31 12.33 -6.54
CA ILE A 89 -0.93 12.90 -7.81
C ILE A 89 -2.01 13.92 -8.16
N ILE A 90 -1.57 15.16 -8.38
CA ILE A 90 -2.52 16.25 -8.64
C ILE A 90 -2.53 16.54 -10.11
N ARG A 91 -3.73 16.59 -10.69
CA ARG A 91 -3.90 16.93 -12.07
C ARG A 91 -3.54 18.39 -12.27
N GLY A 92 -2.60 18.66 -13.17
CA GLY A 92 -2.19 20.00 -13.51
C GLY A 92 -2.35 20.30 -14.98
N GLU A 93 -1.83 21.45 -15.41
CA GLU A 93 -1.96 21.87 -16.81
C GLU A 93 -0.89 21.23 -17.69
N THR A 94 0.12 20.59 -17.12
CA THR A 94 1.18 20.00 -17.90
C THR A 94 1.02 18.48 -17.94
N TYR A 95 1.78 17.83 -18.82
CA TYR A 95 1.76 16.39 -18.90
C TYR A 95 2.44 15.71 -17.70
N HIS A 96 3.04 16.47 -16.83
CA HIS A 96 3.80 15.87 -15.73
C HIS A 96 2.93 14.91 -14.89
N PHE A 97 1.68 15.31 -14.59
CA PHE A 97 0.83 14.45 -13.78
C PHE A 97 0.50 13.14 -14.50
N GLU A 98 0.34 13.17 -15.82
CA GLU A 98 0.05 11.95 -16.58
C GLU A 98 1.26 11.03 -16.61
N LEU A 99 2.45 11.58 -16.77
CA LEU A 99 3.67 10.80 -16.73
C LEU A 99 3.80 10.11 -15.37
N VAL A 100 3.64 10.85 -14.29
CA VAL A 100 3.76 10.29 -12.94
C VAL A 100 2.71 9.21 -12.72
N ALA A 101 1.46 9.47 -13.10
CA ALA A 101 0.39 8.49 -12.89
C ALA A 101 0.62 7.22 -13.70
N ASN A 102 0.98 7.36 -14.97
CA ASN A 102 1.15 6.22 -15.85
C ASN A 102 2.38 5.38 -15.49
N GLU A 103 3.50 6.05 -15.25
CA GLU A 103 4.74 5.32 -14.98
C GLU A 103 4.73 4.67 -13.60
N SER A 104 4.23 5.37 -12.58
CA SER A 104 4.17 4.78 -11.25
C SER A 104 3.17 3.63 -11.21
N GLY A 105 2.01 3.78 -11.85
CA GLY A 105 1.01 2.72 -11.89
C GLY A 105 1.51 1.48 -12.61
N ALA A 106 2.17 1.65 -13.76
CA ALA A 106 2.71 0.53 -14.51
C ALA A 106 3.80 -0.19 -13.72
N ALA A 107 4.67 0.56 -13.04
CA ALA A 107 5.75 -0.04 -12.29
C ALA A 107 5.23 -0.76 -11.03
N VAL A 108 4.22 -0.22 -10.35
CA VAL A 108 3.62 -0.90 -9.20
C VAL A 108 3.01 -2.23 -9.65
N THR A 109 2.32 -2.23 -10.79
CA THR A 109 1.74 -3.44 -11.33
C THR A 109 2.82 -4.48 -11.62
N ARG A 110 3.95 -4.04 -12.18
CA ARG A 110 5.05 -4.95 -12.48
C ARG A 110 5.60 -5.59 -11.21
N VAL A 111 5.81 -4.80 -10.16
CA VAL A 111 6.30 -5.33 -8.89
C VAL A 111 5.32 -6.35 -8.31
N SER A 112 4.02 -6.05 -8.38
CA SER A 112 3.00 -6.96 -7.90
C SER A 112 3.07 -8.30 -8.63
N LEU A 113 3.19 -8.27 -9.95
CA LEU A 113 3.24 -9.50 -10.74
C LEU A 113 4.54 -10.26 -10.55
N ASP A 114 5.67 -9.56 -10.50
CA ASP A 114 6.97 -10.19 -10.38
C ASP A 114 7.16 -10.88 -9.03
N TYR A 115 6.61 -10.32 -7.97
CA TYR A 115 6.80 -10.83 -6.62
C TYR A 115 5.53 -11.44 -6.04
N ARG A 116 4.44 -11.43 -6.78
CA ARG A 116 3.16 -12.04 -6.39
C ARG A 116 2.62 -11.47 -5.07
N LEU A 117 2.71 -10.15 -4.97
CA LEU A 117 2.20 -9.45 -3.79
C LEU A 117 0.95 -8.65 -4.11
#